data_bb6bb046df9647eb6796c920180ef207
#
_entry.id   bb6bb046df9647eb6796c920180ef207
#
_cell.length_a   1.000
_cell.length_b   1.000
_cell.length_c   1.000
_cell.angle_alpha   90.00
_cell.angle_beta   90.00
_cell.angle_gamma   90.00
#
_symmetry.space_group_name_H-M   'P 1'
#
loop_
_entity.id
_entity.type
_entity.pdbx_description
1 polymer ?
#
loop_
_entity_poly.entity_id
_entity_poly.type
_entity_poly.pdbx_seq_one_letter_code
_entity_poly.pdbx_strand_id
1 'polypeptide(L)'
;FEVDNYRDYPYSLLVKQLKSADLSHYPICQVAFSYHKFHKLFDAKELELEYYELPQQKVDFELNLEIIELPESLLANFKYNSDVLEAQTVAQIAEHFQNLLTAVVENPETPVGKLSMLSAREKQKILMAWNETKTDYPQDISIHQLFESQVEKTPDAIAVVFESEKLTYSELNNKANQLAHYLQKLGVKPKAHLGIYVERSLS
;
A
#
# COMPACT_ATOMS: atom_id res chain seq x y z
N PHE A 1 15.49 -24.36 -14.75
CA PHE A 1 16.31 -25.58 -15.06
C PHE A 1 16.47 -26.48 -13.83
N GLU A 2 16.76 -25.97 -12.62
CA GLU A 2 16.87 -26.82 -11.41
C GLU A 2 15.50 -27.39 -10.99
N VAL A 3 14.44 -26.64 -11.10
CA VAL A 3 13.07 -27.06 -10.71
C VAL A 3 12.58 -28.25 -11.54
N ASP A 4 12.94 -28.33 -12.81
CA ASP A 4 12.55 -29.42 -13.70
C ASP A 4 13.09 -30.79 -13.22
N ASN A 5 14.19 -30.83 -12.52
CA ASN A 5 14.77 -32.05 -11.96
C ASN A 5 13.93 -32.62 -10.80
N TYR A 6 13.05 -31.82 -10.20
CA TYR A 6 12.23 -32.19 -9.04
C TYR A 6 10.73 -32.19 -9.35
N ARG A 7 10.32 -32.05 -10.64
CA ARG A 7 8.91 -31.96 -11.04
C ARG A 7 8.07 -33.20 -10.67
N ASP A 8 8.72 -34.35 -10.54
CA ASP A 8 8.05 -35.60 -10.17
C ASP A 8 7.79 -35.73 -8.67
N TYR A 9 8.27 -34.76 -7.85
CA TYR A 9 8.00 -34.74 -6.41
C TYR A 9 6.55 -34.30 -6.15
N PRO A 10 5.71 -35.12 -5.47
CA PRO A 10 4.30 -34.80 -5.30
C PRO A 10 4.11 -33.53 -4.46
N TYR A 11 3.34 -32.57 -4.97
CA TYR A 11 3.04 -31.30 -4.30
C TYR A 11 2.46 -31.49 -2.89
N SER A 12 1.57 -32.49 -2.73
CA SER A 12 0.97 -32.82 -1.42
C SER A 12 2.00 -33.22 -0.34
N LEU A 13 3.08 -33.90 -0.76
CA LEU A 13 4.18 -34.24 0.14
C LEU A 13 5.01 -33.01 0.50
N LEU A 14 5.26 -32.12 -0.45
CA LEU A 14 5.94 -30.86 -0.22
C LEU A 14 5.19 -30.00 0.81
N VAL A 15 3.89 -29.80 0.61
CA VAL A 15 3.00 -29.07 1.55
C VAL A 15 3.08 -29.69 2.97
N LYS A 16 3.01 -31.03 3.05
CA LYS A 16 3.09 -31.73 4.33
C LYS A 16 4.43 -31.57 5.05
N GLN A 17 5.53 -31.52 4.30
CA GLN A 17 6.88 -31.35 4.86
C GLN A 17 7.13 -29.91 5.34
N LEU A 18 6.64 -28.91 4.62
CA LEU A 18 6.81 -27.50 4.96
C LEU A 18 6.00 -27.08 6.18
N LYS A 19 5.13 -27.97 6.73
CA LYS A 19 4.34 -27.72 7.95
C LYS A 19 3.71 -26.33 7.97
N SER A 20 3.11 -25.89 6.88
CA SER A 20 2.34 -24.65 6.89
C SER A 20 1.18 -24.83 7.87
N ALA A 21 1.25 -24.13 9.01
CA ALA A 21 0.27 -24.24 10.09
C ALA A 21 -1.05 -23.54 9.72
N ASP A 22 -1.05 -22.72 8.68
CA ASP A 22 -2.20 -21.96 8.24
C ASP A 22 -2.76 -22.56 6.95
N LEU A 23 -3.88 -23.26 7.08
CA LEU A 23 -4.63 -23.86 5.98
C LEU A 23 -5.67 -22.89 5.38
N SER A 24 -5.74 -21.65 5.86
CA SER A 24 -6.69 -20.64 5.36
C SER A 24 -6.29 -20.09 3.98
N HIS A 25 -5.00 -20.20 3.63
CA HIS A 25 -4.46 -19.79 2.34
C HIS A 25 -3.84 -20.98 1.61
N TYR A 26 -3.69 -20.86 0.28
CA TYR A 26 -2.98 -21.87 -0.51
C TYR A 26 -1.52 -21.95 0.00
N PRO A 27 -1.09 -23.09 0.54
CA PRO A 27 0.03 -23.12 1.51
C PRO A 27 1.40 -22.77 0.95
N ILE A 28 1.59 -22.71 -0.37
CA ILE A 28 2.90 -22.44 -0.99
C ILE A 28 2.80 -21.38 -2.07
N CYS A 29 1.69 -21.34 -2.80
CA CYS A 29 1.56 -20.52 -3.99
C CYS A 29 0.26 -19.70 -3.92
N GLN A 30 0.36 -18.40 -3.66
CA GLN A 30 -0.78 -17.50 -3.59
C GLN A 30 -1.08 -16.89 -4.95
N VAL A 31 -0.04 -16.69 -5.77
CA VAL A 31 -0.15 -16.10 -7.10
C VAL A 31 0.35 -17.07 -8.16
N ALA A 32 -0.42 -17.25 -9.20
CA ALA A 32 -0.08 -18.12 -10.33
C ALA A 32 -0.08 -17.34 -11.64
N PHE A 33 0.78 -17.78 -12.55
CA PHE A 33 0.82 -17.34 -13.94
C PHE A 33 0.83 -18.55 -14.85
N SER A 34 -0.04 -18.56 -15.85
CA SER A 34 -0.09 -19.62 -16.85
C SER A 34 -0.19 -19.03 -18.25
N TYR A 35 0.50 -19.66 -19.18
CA TYR A 35 0.44 -19.33 -20.60
C TYR A 35 0.06 -20.57 -21.40
N HIS A 36 -1.01 -20.45 -22.15
CA HIS A 36 -1.54 -21.54 -22.97
C HIS A 36 -1.61 -21.10 -24.42
N LYS A 37 -1.15 -21.97 -25.31
CA LYS A 37 -1.40 -21.81 -26.73
C LYS A 37 -2.70 -22.52 -27.08
N PHE A 38 -3.65 -21.78 -27.67
CA PHE A 38 -4.88 -22.40 -28.16
C PHE A 38 -4.55 -23.31 -29.35
N HIS A 39 -4.55 -24.59 -29.10
CA HIS A 39 -4.52 -25.58 -30.18
C HIS A 39 -5.95 -25.91 -30.57
N LYS A 40 -6.29 -25.70 -31.83
CA LYS A 40 -7.56 -26.17 -32.38
C LYS A 40 -7.57 -27.71 -32.24
N LEU A 41 -8.22 -28.19 -31.18
CA LEU A 41 -8.18 -29.60 -30.77
C LEU A 41 -8.75 -30.57 -31.81
N PHE A 42 -9.56 -30.07 -32.76
CA PHE A 42 -10.15 -30.86 -33.80
C PHE A 42 -10.20 -30.07 -35.12
N ASP A 43 -9.67 -30.66 -36.19
CA ASP A 43 -9.94 -30.22 -37.55
C ASP A 43 -11.27 -30.86 -38.00
N ALA A 44 -12.35 -30.42 -37.36
CA ALA A 44 -13.69 -30.90 -37.68
C ALA A 44 -14.18 -30.16 -38.94
N LYS A 45 -13.90 -30.74 -40.11
CA LYS A 45 -14.25 -30.17 -41.43
C LYS A 45 -15.73 -29.87 -41.61
N GLU A 46 -16.60 -30.38 -40.71
CA GLU A 46 -18.06 -30.30 -40.82
C GLU A 46 -18.74 -29.67 -39.58
N LEU A 47 -17.95 -29.21 -38.55
CA LEU A 47 -18.49 -28.63 -37.33
C LEU A 47 -17.90 -27.24 -37.10
N GLU A 48 -18.75 -26.25 -36.88
CA GLU A 48 -18.38 -24.94 -36.38
C GLU A 48 -18.24 -25.05 -34.86
N LEU A 49 -17.02 -24.90 -34.35
CA LEU A 49 -16.70 -24.98 -32.91
C LEU A 49 -16.53 -23.57 -32.36
N GLU A 50 -17.37 -23.23 -31.39
CA GLU A 50 -17.24 -21.99 -30.62
C GLU A 50 -16.66 -22.30 -29.24
N TYR A 51 -15.63 -21.55 -28.87
CA TYR A 51 -15.07 -21.63 -27.52
C TYR A 51 -15.89 -20.80 -26.57
N TYR A 52 -16.44 -21.44 -25.55
CA TYR A 52 -17.18 -20.73 -24.49
C TYR A 52 -16.55 -20.99 -23.15
N GLU A 53 -16.06 -19.90 -22.47
CA GLU A 53 -15.51 -19.99 -21.14
C GLU A 53 -16.63 -19.90 -20.11
N LEU A 54 -16.79 -20.94 -19.29
CA LEU A 54 -17.75 -20.93 -18.19
C LEU A 54 -17.17 -20.18 -16.98
N PRO A 55 -17.96 -19.32 -16.33
CA PRO A 55 -17.54 -18.66 -15.10
C PRO A 55 -17.15 -19.69 -14.04
N GLN A 56 -15.92 -19.62 -13.55
CA GLN A 56 -15.46 -20.48 -12.46
C GLN A 56 -15.96 -19.91 -11.13
N GLN A 57 -16.62 -20.76 -10.32
CA GLN A 57 -17.12 -20.37 -9.00
C GLN A 57 -16.06 -20.50 -7.90
N LYS A 58 -14.94 -21.17 -8.16
CA LYS A 58 -13.86 -21.38 -7.20
C LYS A 58 -12.51 -21.20 -7.89
N VAL A 59 -11.63 -20.47 -7.26
CA VAL A 59 -10.25 -20.24 -7.70
C VAL A 59 -9.31 -20.92 -6.72
N ASP A 60 -8.29 -21.63 -7.22
CA ASP A 60 -7.31 -22.34 -6.38
C ASP A 60 -6.21 -21.42 -5.84
N PHE A 61 -6.10 -20.19 -6.35
CA PHE A 61 -5.11 -19.20 -5.98
C PHE A 61 -5.79 -17.90 -5.54
N GLU A 62 -5.09 -17.06 -4.78
CA GLU A 62 -5.58 -15.72 -4.46
C GLU A 62 -5.68 -14.86 -5.73
N LEU A 63 -4.68 -14.99 -6.62
CA LEU A 63 -4.67 -14.37 -7.94
C LEU A 63 -4.04 -15.31 -8.97
N ASN A 64 -4.70 -15.51 -10.09
CA ASN A 64 -4.15 -16.25 -11.23
C ASN A 64 -4.29 -15.40 -12.50
N LEU A 65 -3.16 -15.13 -13.15
CA LEU A 65 -3.13 -14.56 -14.50
C LEU A 65 -2.94 -15.69 -15.51
N GLU A 66 -3.95 -15.91 -16.33
CA GLU A 66 -3.93 -16.88 -17.42
C GLU A 66 -3.89 -16.14 -18.76
N ILE A 67 -2.85 -16.39 -19.55
CA ILE A 67 -2.74 -15.88 -20.92
C ILE A 67 -3.03 -17.00 -21.88
N ILE A 68 -3.96 -16.75 -22.79
CA ILE A 68 -4.33 -17.69 -23.86
C ILE A 68 -3.95 -17.05 -25.20
N GLU A 69 -3.02 -17.68 -25.91
CA GLU A 69 -2.64 -17.28 -27.27
C GLU A 69 -3.69 -17.78 -28.25
N LEU A 70 -4.44 -16.86 -28.83
CA LEU A 70 -5.37 -17.09 -29.93
C LEU A 70 -4.66 -16.83 -31.27
N PRO A 71 -5.23 -17.22 -32.42
CA PRO A 71 -4.59 -17.04 -33.73
C PRO A 71 -4.17 -15.60 -34.05
N GLU A 72 -4.93 -14.60 -33.60
CA GLU A 72 -4.70 -13.18 -33.93
C GLU A 72 -4.68 -12.26 -32.70
N SER A 73 -4.75 -12.83 -31.51
CA SER A 73 -4.84 -12.03 -30.26
C SER A 73 -4.34 -12.83 -29.05
N LEU A 74 -4.15 -12.10 -27.94
CA LEU A 74 -3.91 -12.69 -26.63
C LEU A 74 -5.10 -12.37 -25.73
N LEU A 75 -5.66 -13.37 -25.09
CA LEU A 75 -6.67 -13.22 -24.06
C LEU A 75 -5.99 -13.33 -22.69
N ALA A 76 -6.18 -12.32 -21.84
CA ALA A 76 -5.65 -12.29 -20.49
C ALA A 76 -6.79 -12.38 -19.47
N ASN A 77 -6.86 -13.47 -18.74
CA ASN A 77 -7.86 -13.72 -17.71
C ASN A 77 -7.25 -13.55 -16.32
N PHE A 78 -7.77 -12.59 -15.55
CA PHE A 78 -7.44 -12.42 -14.15
C PHE A 78 -8.50 -13.12 -13.29
N LYS A 79 -8.17 -14.29 -12.77
CA LYS A 79 -9.01 -15.07 -11.86
C LYS A 79 -8.54 -14.82 -10.43
N TYR A 80 -9.42 -14.44 -9.53
CA TYR A 80 -9.02 -14.06 -8.17
C TYR A 80 -10.05 -14.50 -7.12
N ASN A 81 -9.58 -14.62 -5.88
CA ASN A 81 -10.42 -14.88 -4.73
C ASN A 81 -11.03 -13.56 -4.21
N SER A 82 -12.35 -13.40 -4.36
CA SER A 82 -13.08 -12.19 -3.93
C SER A 82 -13.14 -12.00 -2.42
N ASP A 83 -12.82 -13.02 -1.62
CA ASP A 83 -12.72 -12.91 -0.17
C ASP A 83 -11.40 -12.25 0.28
N VAL A 84 -10.40 -12.22 -0.61
CA VAL A 84 -9.05 -11.68 -0.35
C VAL A 84 -8.77 -10.40 -1.13
N LEU A 85 -9.21 -10.33 -2.39
CA LEU A 85 -8.92 -9.23 -3.30
C LEU A 85 -10.21 -8.55 -3.78
N GLU A 86 -10.24 -7.23 -3.69
CA GLU A 86 -11.31 -6.43 -4.26
C GLU A 86 -11.21 -6.34 -5.78
N ALA A 87 -12.36 -6.34 -6.48
CA ALA A 87 -12.42 -6.22 -7.93
C ALA A 87 -11.67 -5.00 -8.47
N GLN A 88 -11.72 -3.88 -7.75
CA GLN A 88 -11.01 -2.66 -8.13
C GLN A 88 -9.49 -2.83 -8.09
N THR A 89 -8.97 -3.55 -7.09
CA THR A 89 -7.54 -3.87 -6.97
C THR A 89 -7.08 -4.72 -8.15
N VAL A 90 -7.87 -5.73 -8.51
CA VAL A 90 -7.54 -6.61 -9.65
C VAL A 90 -7.61 -5.84 -10.97
N ALA A 91 -8.57 -4.94 -11.13
CA ALA A 91 -8.65 -4.06 -12.30
C ALA A 91 -7.42 -3.15 -12.44
N GLN A 92 -6.91 -2.62 -11.32
CA GLN A 92 -5.65 -1.83 -11.32
C GLN A 92 -4.44 -2.70 -11.69
N ILE A 93 -4.36 -3.92 -11.17
CA ILE A 93 -3.29 -4.87 -11.53
C ILE A 93 -3.33 -5.16 -13.03
N ALA A 94 -4.51 -5.34 -13.62
CA ALA A 94 -4.67 -5.56 -15.05
C ALA A 94 -4.23 -4.33 -15.88
N GLU A 95 -4.59 -3.11 -15.46
CA GLU A 95 -4.12 -1.86 -16.09
C GLU A 95 -2.58 -1.74 -16.01
N HIS A 96 -2.00 -2.02 -14.85
CA HIS A 96 -0.54 -1.99 -14.67
C HIS A 96 0.16 -3.02 -15.55
N PHE A 97 -0.41 -4.21 -15.69
CA PHE A 97 0.11 -5.24 -16.58
C PHE A 97 0.09 -4.79 -18.05
N GLN A 98 -1.01 -4.19 -18.51
CA GLN A 98 -1.10 -3.63 -19.87
C GLN A 98 -0.07 -2.51 -20.10
N ASN A 99 0.12 -1.61 -19.13
CA ASN A 99 1.11 -0.55 -19.22
C ASN A 99 2.54 -1.11 -19.31
N LEU A 100 2.85 -2.16 -18.54
CA LEU A 100 4.14 -2.85 -18.62
C LEU A 100 4.36 -3.48 -20.00
N LEU A 101 3.34 -4.18 -20.55
CA LEU A 101 3.44 -4.78 -21.88
C LEU A 101 3.68 -3.71 -22.96
N THR A 102 2.95 -2.59 -22.90
CA THR A 102 3.14 -1.45 -23.80
C THR A 102 4.56 -0.89 -23.70
N ALA A 103 5.05 -0.67 -22.47
CA ALA A 103 6.39 -0.13 -22.25
C ALA A 103 7.49 -1.08 -22.74
N VAL A 104 7.31 -2.40 -22.62
CA VAL A 104 8.24 -3.40 -23.14
C VAL A 104 8.28 -3.39 -24.67
N VAL A 105 7.12 -3.31 -25.31
CA VAL A 105 7.03 -3.27 -26.80
C VAL A 105 7.65 -1.99 -27.36
N GLU A 106 7.43 -0.85 -26.71
CA GLU A 106 8.00 0.42 -27.12
C GLU A 106 9.53 0.51 -26.91
N ASN A 107 10.02 -0.08 -25.82
CA ASN A 107 11.42 0.02 -25.43
C ASN A 107 11.96 -1.32 -24.88
N PRO A 108 12.20 -2.32 -25.73
CA PRO A 108 12.56 -3.68 -25.30
C PRO A 108 13.89 -3.78 -24.57
N GLU A 109 14.80 -2.83 -24.78
CA GLU A 109 16.12 -2.77 -24.13
C GLU A 109 16.07 -2.15 -22.73
N THR A 110 14.90 -1.66 -22.29
CA THR A 110 14.78 -1.04 -20.97
C THR A 110 14.78 -2.11 -19.87
N PRO A 111 15.66 -2.00 -18.86
CA PRO A 111 15.64 -2.91 -17.72
C PRO A 111 14.27 -2.93 -17.04
N VAL A 112 13.79 -4.11 -16.66
CA VAL A 112 12.45 -4.32 -16.06
C VAL A 112 12.16 -3.38 -14.89
N GLY A 113 13.15 -3.14 -14.03
CA GLY A 113 13.02 -2.22 -12.88
C GLY A 113 12.87 -0.74 -13.24
N LYS A 114 13.03 -0.36 -14.52
CA LYS A 114 12.83 1.01 -15.02
C LYS A 114 11.56 1.18 -15.83
N LEU A 115 10.82 0.11 -16.09
CA LEU A 115 9.56 0.17 -16.80
C LEU A 115 8.50 0.87 -15.94
N SER A 116 7.67 1.69 -16.57
CA SER A 116 6.59 2.39 -15.88
C SER A 116 5.34 1.53 -15.85
N MET A 117 4.90 1.13 -14.66
CA MET A 117 3.59 0.47 -14.45
C MET A 117 2.44 1.47 -14.40
N LEU A 118 2.68 2.66 -13.84
CA LEU A 118 1.64 3.62 -13.55
C LEU A 118 1.21 4.36 -14.80
N SER A 119 -0.09 4.51 -15.00
CA SER A 119 -0.66 5.40 -16.00
C SER A 119 -0.34 6.87 -15.67
N ALA A 120 -0.41 7.75 -16.68
CA ALA A 120 -0.21 9.19 -16.48
C ALA A 120 -1.21 9.77 -15.44
N ARG A 121 -2.45 9.27 -15.44
CA ARG A 121 -3.50 9.64 -14.49
C ARG A 121 -3.14 9.25 -13.05
N GLU A 122 -2.64 8.04 -12.84
CA GLU A 122 -2.23 7.58 -11.51
C GLU A 122 -1.03 8.36 -11.00
N LYS A 123 -0.03 8.61 -11.86
CA LYS A 123 1.11 9.47 -11.52
C LYS A 123 0.66 10.86 -11.07
N GLN A 124 -0.26 11.47 -11.81
CA GLN A 124 -0.81 12.77 -11.46
C GLN A 124 -1.56 12.72 -10.12
N LYS A 125 -2.37 11.67 -9.90
CA LYS A 125 -3.08 11.48 -8.63
C LYS A 125 -2.13 11.36 -7.45
N ILE A 126 -1.10 10.51 -7.56
CA ILE A 126 -0.14 10.26 -6.48
C ILE A 126 0.75 11.49 -6.23
N LEU A 127 1.26 12.10 -7.29
CA LEU A 127 2.24 13.19 -7.17
C LEU A 127 1.62 14.56 -6.91
N MET A 128 0.39 14.80 -7.38
CA MET A 128 -0.27 16.08 -7.29
C MET A 128 -1.51 16.04 -6.39
N ALA A 129 -2.56 15.33 -6.77
CA ALA A 129 -3.85 15.41 -6.08
C ALA A 129 -3.76 15.00 -4.60
N TRP A 130 -3.02 13.95 -4.29
CA TRP A 130 -2.81 13.53 -2.89
C TRP A 130 -1.85 14.42 -2.10
N ASN A 131 -1.10 15.30 -2.79
CA ASN A 131 -0.19 16.27 -2.19
C ASN A 131 -0.74 17.69 -2.19
N GLU A 132 -1.98 17.90 -2.59
CA GLU A 132 -2.69 19.18 -2.43
C GLU A 132 -3.10 19.38 -0.97
N THR A 133 -2.11 19.41 -0.10
CA THR A 133 -2.29 19.57 1.35
C THR A 133 -2.09 21.01 1.81
N LYS A 134 -1.93 21.95 0.87
CA LYS A 134 -1.72 23.37 1.19
C LYS A 134 -2.98 23.92 1.86
N THR A 135 -2.83 24.36 3.08
CA THR A 135 -3.84 25.08 3.84
C THR A 135 -3.34 26.46 4.21
N ASP A 136 -4.26 27.41 4.31
CA ASP A 136 -3.91 28.74 4.81
C ASP A 136 -3.66 28.64 6.32
N TYR A 137 -2.45 28.96 6.73
CA TYR A 137 -2.08 29.09 8.13
C TYR A 137 -1.21 30.36 8.31
N PRO A 138 -1.19 30.97 9.49
CA PRO A 138 -0.35 32.13 9.76
C PRO A 138 1.13 31.77 9.62
N GLN A 139 1.81 32.34 8.62
CA GLN A 139 3.22 32.02 8.32
C GLN A 139 4.20 32.81 9.19
N ASP A 140 3.76 33.97 9.68
CA ASP A 140 4.59 34.92 10.46
C ASP A 140 4.45 34.74 11.97
N ILE A 141 3.72 33.71 12.41
CA ILE A 141 3.47 33.45 13.84
C ILE A 141 4.09 32.10 14.19
N SER A 142 4.89 32.08 15.24
CA SER A 142 5.48 30.85 15.77
C SER A 142 4.45 29.98 16.51
N ILE A 143 4.73 28.69 16.67
CA ILE A 143 3.81 27.76 17.37
C ILE A 143 3.51 28.21 18.80
N HIS A 144 4.50 28.72 19.55
CA HIS A 144 4.27 29.18 20.91
C HIS A 144 3.38 30.42 20.94
N GLN A 145 3.50 31.35 19.97
CA GLN A 145 2.61 32.51 19.87
C GLN A 145 1.16 32.11 19.52
N LEU A 146 0.95 31.07 18.74
CA LEU A 146 -0.39 30.50 18.51
C LEU A 146 -0.98 29.97 19.82
N PHE A 147 -0.18 29.26 20.61
CA PHE A 147 -0.58 28.81 21.94
C PHE A 147 -0.93 29.96 22.87
N GLU A 148 -0.05 30.99 22.97
CA GLU A 148 -0.26 32.20 23.78
C GLU A 148 -1.56 32.92 23.36
N SER A 149 -1.81 33.05 22.08
CA SER A 149 -3.06 33.61 21.56
C SER A 149 -4.29 32.79 21.98
N GLN A 150 -4.16 31.47 22.09
CA GLN A 150 -5.24 30.63 22.59
C GLN A 150 -5.45 30.78 24.09
N VAL A 151 -4.37 30.95 24.86
CA VAL A 151 -4.44 31.26 26.31
C VAL A 151 -5.22 32.55 26.54
N GLU A 152 -4.95 33.61 25.75
CA GLU A 152 -5.67 34.87 25.84
C GLU A 152 -7.18 34.73 25.53
N LYS A 153 -7.53 33.90 24.56
CA LYS A 153 -8.92 33.71 24.14
C LYS A 153 -9.74 32.87 25.13
N THR A 154 -9.15 31.81 25.68
CA THR A 154 -9.84 30.83 26.52
C THR A 154 -9.00 30.34 27.69
N PRO A 155 -8.61 31.26 28.64
CA PRO A 155 -7.67 30.95 29.72
C PRO A 155 -8.15 29.81 30.64
N ASP A 156 -9.44 29.73 30.90
CA ASP A 156 -10.05 28.77 31.83
C ASP A 156 -10.49 27.44 31.16
N ALA A 157 -10.34 27.34 29.83
CA ALA A 157 -10.63 26.08 29.13
C ALA A 157 -9.54 25.05 29.47
N ILE A 158 -9.94 23.77 29.51
CA ILE A 158 -9.02 22.65 29.74
C ILE A 158 -8.10 22.49 28.52
N ALA A 159 -6.80 22.60 28.72
CA ALA A 159 -5.78 22.45 27.70
C ALA A 159 -5.21 21.02 27.65
N VAL A 160 -5.03 20.38 28.81
CA VAL A 160 -4.42 19.04 28.91
C VAL A 160 -5.16 18.22 29.96
N VAL A 161 -5.32 16.93 29.66
CA VAL A 161 -5.86 15.92 30.59
C VAL A 161 -4.91 14.75 30.64
N PHE A 162 -4.54 14.33 31.83
CA PHE A 162 -3.78 13.11 32.06
C PHE A 162 -4.35 12.39 33.27
N GLU A 163 -4.86 11.19 33.06
CA GLU A 163 -5.61 10.41 34.07
C GLU A 163 -6.76 11.23 34.70
N SER A 164 -6.71 11.51 36.00
CA SER A 164 -7.69 12.32 36.71
C SER A 164 -7.33 13.81 36.82
N GLU A 165 -6.10 14.17 36.43
CA GLU A 165 -5.59 15.55 36.51
C GLU A 165 -5.90 16.34 35.23
N LYS A 166 -6.15 17.62 35.38
CA LYS A 166 -6.45 18.55 34.29
C LYS A 166 -5.70 19.87 34.51
N LEU A 167 -5.24 20.46 33.41
CA LEU A 167 -4.70 21.83 33.43
C LEU A 167 -5.51 22.68 32.44
N THR A 168 -5.78 23.91 32.86
CA THR A 168 -6.32 24.96 32.00
C THR A 168 -5.20 25.54 31.11
N TYR A 169 -5.58 26.27 30.05
CA TYR A 169 -4.63 26.98 29.21
C TYR A 169 -3.79 27.96 30.04
N SER A 170 -4.37 28.68 30.98
CA SER A 170 -3.66 29.63 31.87
C SER A 170 -2.66 28.90 32.77
N GLU A 171 -3.05 27.80 33.40
CA GLU A 171 -2.17 27.01 34.27
C GLU A 171 -0.99 26.41 33.51
N LEU A 172 -1.27 25.82 32.31
CA LEU A 172 -0.23 25.28 31.44
C LEU A 172 0.78 26.38 31.01
N ASN A 173 0.26 27.54 30.59
CA ASN A 173 1.12 28.67 30.20
C ASN A 173 2.00 29.15 31.35
N ASN A 174 1.46 29.24 32.55
CA ASN A 174 2.24 29.65 33.75
C ASN A 174 3.36 28.64 34.02
N LYS A 175 3.09 27.33 33.97
CA LYS A 175 4.12 26.29 34.15
C LYS A 175 5.18 26.36 33.05
N ALA A 176 4.78 26.51 31.78
CA ALA A 176 5.69 26.63 30.64
C ALA A 176 6.62 27.85 30.79
N ASN A 177 6.08 29.01 31.19
CA ASN A 177 6.86 30.21 31.42
C ASN A 177 7.83 30.05 32.60
N GLN A 178 7.43 29.41 33.70
CA GLN A 178 8.33 29.11 34.82
C GLN A 178 9.52 28.26 34.39
N LEU A 179 9.25 27.21 33.61
CA LEU A 179 10.30 26.33 33.06
C LEU A 179 11.21 27.10 32.10
N ALA A 180 10.64 27.91 31.20
CA ALA A 180 11.43 28.74 30.29
C ALA A 180 12.38 29.70 31.02
N HIS A 181 11.89 30.40 32.04
CA HIS A 181 12.73 31.29 32.86
C HIS A 181 13.80 30.53 33.64
N TYR A 182 13.49 29.33 34.13
CA TYR A 182 14.48 28.48 34.77
C TYR A 182 15.60 28.06 33.82
N LEU A 183 15.25 27.62 32.63
CA LEU A 183 16.22 27.23 31.58
C LEU A 183 17.10 28.43 31.16
N GLN A 184 16.51 29.61 31.02
CA GLN A 184 17.27 30.85 30.73
C GLN A 184 18.30 31.18 31.84
N LYS A 185 17.92 31.00 33.11
CA LYS A 185 18.85 31.19 34.24
C LYS A 185 20.00 30.18 34.21
N LEU A 186 19.79 28.98 33.70
CA LEU A 186 20.84 27.99 33.46
C LEU A 186 21.72 28.28 32.24
N GLY A 187 21.47 29.39 31.53
CA GLY A 187 22.26 29.80 30.37
C GLY A 187 21.86 29.18 29.05
N VAL A 188 20.69 28.56 28.96
CA VAL A 188 20.15 28.02 27.67
C VAL A 188 19.88 29.21 26.75
N LYS A 189 20.47 29.17 25.56
CA LYS A 189 20.32 30.18 24.51
C LYS A 189 19.45 29.68 23.38
N PRO A 190 18.90 30.57 22.53
CA PRO A 190 18.20 30.16 21.30
C PRO A 190 19.04 29.19 20.47
N LYS A 191 18.40 28.18 19.86
CA LYS A 191 19.02 27.10 19.09
C LYS A 191 19.84 26.08 19.90
N ALA A 192 19.83 26.13 21.25
CA ALA A 192 20.40 25.07 22.07
C ALA A 192 19.57 23.79 21.96
N HIS A 193 20.23 22.62 21.89
CA HIS A 193 19.58 21.32 21.93
C HIS A 193 19.37 20.91 23.40
N LEU A 194 18.13 20.58 23.74
CA LEU A 194 17.75 20.11 25.07
C LEU A 194 17.27 18.65 24.95
N GLY A 195 17.85 17.77 25.76
CA GLY A 195 17.36 16.41 25.93
C GLY A 195 16.18 16.41 26.92
N ILE A 196 15.06 15.77 26.54
CA ILE A 196 13.90 15.54 27.40
C ILE A 196 13.92 14.07 27.81
N TYR A 197 14.02 13.80 29.12
CA TYR A 197 13.95 12.46 29.68
C TYR A 197 13.00 12.50 30.89
N VAL A 198 11.73 12.26 30.60
CA VAL A 198 10.64 12.36 31.59
C VAL A 198 9.63 11.23 31.36
N GLU A 199 8.97 10.80 32.41
CA GLU A 199 7.78 9.98 32.32
C GLU A 199 6.56 10.83 31.95
N ARG A 200 5.48 10.20 31.47
CA ARG A 200 4.26 10.93 31.16
C ARG A 200 3.61 11.44 32.44
N SER A 201 3.45 12.74 32.56
CA SER A 201 2.81 13.41 33.69
C SER A 201 2.35 14.81 33.28
N LEU A 202 1.61 15.51 34.19
CA LEU A 202 1.29 16.94 34.07
C LEU A 202 2.29 17.85 34.83
N SER A 203 3.31 17.27 35.42
CA SER A 203 4.35 17.97 36.18
C SER A 203 5.61 18.20 35.34
#